data_a2a63d781f08f5a2a87a6c38d78ad7a1
#
_entry.id   a2a63d781f08f5a2a87a6c38d78ad7a1
#
_cell.length_a   1.000
_cell.length_b   1.000
_cell.length_c   1.000
_cell.angle_alpha   90.00
_cell.angle_beta   90.00
_cell.angle_gamma   90.00
#
_symmetry.space_group_name_H-M   'P 1'
#
loop_
_entity.id
_entity.type
_entity.pdbx_description
1 polymer ?
#
loop_
_entity_poly.entity_id
_entity_poly.type
_entity_poly.pdbx_seq_one_letter_code
_entity_poly.pdbx_strand_id
1 'polypeptide(L)'
;ADAFAQAEAFAQEWVAAWNARDLDRILAHYDDDIVFLSPNAAQVIGDGRVEGIAALRAYWGQALDMAPHLHFTLETWLAGHQAMTILYANHRGQRVAESVEFDSKGKVVRSMACHAP
;
A
#
# COMPACT_ATOMS: atom_id res chain seq x y z
N ALA A 1 6.38 4.23 21.12
CA ALA A 1 5.69 5.30 20.41
C ALA A 1 4.19 5.03 20.43
N ASP A 2 3.39 6.06 20.43
CA ASP A 2 1.95 5.88 20.38
C ASP A 2 1.49 5.52 18.96
N ALA A 3 0.26 5.00 18.87
CA ALA A 3 -0.28 4.51 17.61
C ALA A 3 -0.44 5.62 16.56
N PHE A 4 -0.70 6.84 16.99
CA PHE A 4 -0.85 7.97 16.06
C PHE A 4 0.49 8.35 15.45
N ALA A 5 1.57 8.41 16.24
CA ALA A 5 2.90 8.73 15.74
C ALA A 5 3.40 7.64 14.78
N GLN A 6 3.14 6.37 15.08
CA GLN A 6 3.49 5.27 14.19
C GLN A 6 2.72 5.33 12.87
N ALA A 7 1.43 5.61 12.92
CA ALA A 7 0.58 5.71 11.73
C ALA A 7 1.02 6.87 10.84
N GLU A 8 1.31 8.03 11.42
CA GLU A 8 1.78 9.18 10.65
C GLU A 8 3.10 8.87 9.96
N ALA A 9 4.07 8.33 10.69
CA ALA A 9 5.37 7.99 10.13
C ALA A 9 5.26 6.96 9.01
N PHE A 10 4.43 5.93 9.21
CA PHE A 10 4.21 4.90 8.20
C PHE A 10 3.57 5.49 6.95
N ALA A 11 2.52 6.31 7.11
CA ALA A 11 1.83 6.91 5.96
C ALA A 11 2.77 7.78 5.13
N GLN A 12 3.57 8.61 5.78
CA GLN A 12 4.53 9.48 5.08
C GLN A 12 5.60 8.68 4.35
N GLU A 13 6.16 7.67 5.00
CA GLU A 13 7.17 6.82 4.38
C GLU A 13 6.60 6.00 3.22
N TRP A 14 5.38 5.47 3.38
CA TRP A 14 4.71 4.67 2.36
C TRP A 14 4.50 5.48 1.08
N VAL A 15 3.94 6.70 1.22
CA VAL A 15 3.72 7.58 0.08
C VAL A 15 5.05 7.99 -0.56
N ALA A 16 6.06 8.33 0.25
CA ALA A 16 7.37 8.72 -0.26
C ALA A 16 8.05 7.59 -1.03
N ALA A 17 7.94 6.35 -0.54
CA ALA A 17 8.51 5.18 -1.21
C ALA A 17 7.85 4.92 -2.57
N TRP A 18 6.52 5.02 -2.63
CA TRP A 18 5.79 4.89 -3.89
C TRP A 18 6.18 6.00 -4.88
N ASN A 19 6.26 7.25 -4.42
CA ASN A 19 6.62 8.38 -5.27
C ASN A 19 8.07 8.30 -5.76
N ALA A 20 8.95 7.69 -4.96
CA ALA A 20 10.32 7.40 -5.38
C ALA A 20 10.40 6.20 -6.35
N ARG A 21 9.29 5.46 -6.54
CA ARG A 21 9.22 4.27 -7.40
C ARG A 21 10.24 3.20 -6.95
N ASP A 22 10.52 3.15 -5.66
CA ASP A 22 11.53 2.27 -5.06
C ASP A 22 10.84 1.03 -4.51
N LEU A 23 10.75 -0.01 -5.32
CA LEU A 23 10.00 -1.23 -5.00
C LEU A 23 10.57 -1.93 -3.75
N ASP A 24 11.89 -1.99 -3.61
CA ASP A 24 12.51 -2.60 -2.43
C ASP A 24 12.14 -1.83 -1.16
N ARG A 25 12.14 -0.51 -1.23
CA ARG A 25 11.77 0.35 -0.10
C ARG A 25 10.30 0.18 0.27
N ILE A 26 9.42 0.07 -0.72
CA ILE A 26 8.00 -0.20 -0.49
C ILE A 26 7.83 -1.55 0.22
N LEU A 27 8.42 -2.59 -0.34
CA LEU A 27 8.23 -3.96 0.14
C LEU A 27 8.92 -4.24 1.48
N ALA A 28 9.87 -3.41 1.89
CA ALA A 28 10.54 -3.56 3.17
C ALA A 28 9.58 -3.48 4.36
N HIS A 29 8.41 -2.90 4.19
CA HIS A 29 7.39 -2.79 5.24
C HIS A 29 6.47 -4.01 5.33
N TYR A 30 6.59 -4.98 4.42
CA TYR A 30 5.63 -6.07 4.26
C TYR A 30 6.23 -7.40 4.69
N ASP A 31 5.38 -8.21 5.35
CA ASP A 31 5.75 -9.58 5.74
C ASP A 31 5.81 -10.49 4.52
N ASP A 32 6.62 -11.54 4.60
CA ASP A 32 6.77 -12.51 3.51
C ASP A 32 5.46 -13.19 3.12
N ASP A 33 4.55 -13.36 4.09
CA ASP A 33 3.25 -14.00 3.89
C ASP A 33 2.11 -13.01 3.67
N ILE A 34 2.42 -11.81 3.22
CA ILE A 34 1.44 -10.75 2.95
C ILE A 34 0.27 -11.24 2.09
N VAL A 35 -0.93 -10.82 2.46
CA VAL A 35 -2.13 -10.95 1.62
C VAL A 35 -2.60 -9.56 1.25
N PHE A 36 -2.63 -9.27 -0.03
CA PHE A 36 -3.01 -7.97 -0.57
C PHE A 36 -4.24 -8.11 -1.46
N LEU A 37 -5.24 -7.26 -1.24
CA LEU A 37 -6.48 -7.24 -2.00
C LEU A 37 -6.59 -5.90 -2.74
N SER A 38 -6.87 -5.94 -4.03
CA SER A 38 -7.00 -4.72 -4.83
C SER A 38 -7.83 -4.95 -6.08
N PRO A 39 -8.75 -4.03 -6.41
CA PRO A 39 -9.47 -4.10 -7.69
C PRO A 39 -8.53 -3.93 -8.89
N ASN A 40 -7.44 -3.17 -8.74
CA ASN A 40 -6.45 -3.03 -9.81
C ASN A 40 -5.72 -4.35 -10.08
N ALA A 41 -5.43 -5.13 -9.06
CA ALA A 41 -4.84 -6.46 -9.24
C ALA A 41 -5.79 -7.36 -10.04
N ALA A 42 -7.10 -7.29 -9.77
CA ALA A 42 -8.08 -8.04 -10.55
C ALA A 42 -8.03 -7.69 -12.03
N GLN A 43 -7.83 -6.41 -12.36
CA GLN A 43 -7.75 -5.96 -13.76
C GLN A 43 -6.41 -6.31 -14.42
N VAL A 44 -5.30 -6.17 -13.69
CA VAL A 44 -3.96 -6.31 -14.28
C VAL A 44 -3.53 -7.77 -14.39
N ILE A 45 -3.80 -8.58 -13.36
CA ILE A 45 -3.36 -9.98 -13.32
C ILE A 45 -4.51 -10.98 -13.24
N GLY A 46 -5.76 -10.51 -13.31
CA GLY A 46 -6.93 -11.38 -13.34
C GLY A 46 -7.36 -11.92 -11.96
N ASP A 47 -6.70 -11.51 -10.88
CA ASP A 47 -7.01 -11.95 -9.53
C ASP A 47 -6.84 -10.77 -8.57
N GLY A 48 -7.92 -10.42 -7.87
CA GLY A 48 -7.91 -9.33 -6.90
C GLY A 48 -7.19 -9.66 -5.60
N ARG A 49 -6.76 -10.91 -5.42
CA ARG A 49 -6.05 -11.38 -4.23
C ARG A 49 -4.63 -11.78 -4.61
N VAL A 50 -3.65 -11.13 -3.98
CA VAL A 50 -2.22 -11.39 -4.20
C VAL A 50 -1.65 -11.95 -2.89
N GLU A 51 -1.07 -13.14 -2.92
CA GLU A 51 -0.54 -13.80 -1.74
C GLU A 51 0.97 -13.96 -1.83
N GLY A 52 1.67 -13.51 -0.80
CA GLY A 52 3.11 -13.65 -0.66
C GLY A 52 3.88 -12.48 -1.26
N ILE A 53 5.07 -12.24 -0.69
CA ILE A 53 5.91 -11.09 -1.05
C ILE A 53 6.42 -11.19 -2.50
N ALA A 54 6.71 -12.40 -2.99
CA ALA A 54 7.19 -12.58 -4.36
C ALA A 54 6.11 -12.22 -5.38
N ALA A 55 4.87 -12.66 -5.15
CA ALA A 55 3.74 -12.32 -6.02
C ALA A 55 3.43 -10.82 -5.96
N LEU A 56 3.51 -10.23 -4.77
CA LEU A 56 3.28 -8.79 -4.61
C LEU A 56 4.35 -7.97 -5.34
N ARG A 57 5.60 -8.38 -5.25
CA ARG A 57 6.71 -7.75 -5.98
C ARG A 57 6.45 -7.78 -7.47
N ALA A 58 6.05 -8.92 -8.01
CA ALA A 58 5.78 -9.07 -9.44
C ALA A 58 4.63 -8.16 -9.88
N TYR A 59 3.54 -8.13 -9.11
CA TYR A 59 2.39 -7.29 -9.42
C TYR A 59 2.72 -5.81 -9.34
N TRP A 60 3.33 -5.35 -8.24
CA TRP A 60 3.66 -3.93 -8.09
C TRP A 60 4.74 -3.45 -9.06
N GLY A 61 5.69 -4.33 -9.39
CA GLY A 61 6.68 -4.02 -10.44
C GLY A 61 6.00 -3.76 -11.78
N GLN A 62 5.06 -4.62 -12.16
CA GLN A 62 4.26 -4.46 -13.38
C GLN A 62 3.40 -3.19 -13.31
N ALA A 63 2.76 -2.94 -12.17
CA ALA A 63 1.93 -1.75 -12.00
C ALA A 63 2.73 -0.46 -12.14
N LEU A 64 3.95 -0.42 -11.59
CA LEU A 64 4.84 0.73 -11.74
C LEU A 64 5.23 0.93 -13.21
N ASP A 65 5.54 -0.15 -13.92
CA ASP A 65 5.90 -0.07 -15.34
C ASP A 65 4.73 0.45 -16.19
N MET A 66 3.49 0.08 -15.84
CA MET A 66 2.30 0.51 -16.55
C MET A 66 1.87 1.93 -16.21
N ALA A 67 2.39 2.51 -15.14
CA ALA A 67 2.02 3.84 -14.66
C ALA A 67 3.26 4.74 -14.52
N PRO A 68 3.86 5.19 -15.63
CA PRO A 68 5.09 6.01 -15.58
C PRO A 68 4.90 7.36 -14.90
N HIS A 69 3.66 7.86 -14.81
CA HIS A 69 3.34 9.14 -14.16
C HIS A 69 2.74 8.95 -12.77
N LEU A 70 2.86 7.75 -12.19
CA LEU A 70 2.31 7.49 -10.86
C LEU A 70 2.84 8.51 -9.85
N HIS A 71 1.91 9.11 -9.13
CA HIS A 71 2.20 10.03 -8.03
C HIS A 71 1.05 9.99 -7.04
N PHE A 72 1.38 9.79 -5.77
CA PHE A 72 0.41 9.77 -4.67
C PHE A 72 0.53 11.04 -3.85
N THR A 73 -0.62 11.61 -3.50
CA THR A 73 -0.70 12.76 -2.60
C THR A 73 -1.42 12.33 -1.34
N LEU A 74 -0.72 12.32 -0.22
CA LEU A 74 -1.30 11.96 1.08
C LEU A 74 -2.34 12.99 1.49
N GLU A 75 -3.56 12.55 1.77
CA GLU A 75 -4.62 13.41 2.30
C GLU A 75 -4.67 13.35 3.82
N THR A 76 -4.80 12.14 4.36
CA THR A 76 -4.82 11.92 5.81
C THR A 76 -4.57 10.43 6.11
N TRP A 77 -4.50 10.12 7.39
CA TRP A 77 -4.37 8.75 7.88
C TRP A 77 -5.26 8.56 9.10
N LEU A 78 -5.65 7.32 9.33
CA LEU A 78 -6.48 6.93 10.47
C LEU A 78 -5.80 5.76 11.17
N ALA A 79 -5.67 5.83 12.50
CA ALA A 79 -4.99 4.78 13.26
C ALA A 79 -6.02 3.85 13.91
N GLY A 80 -5.75 2.55 13.89
CA GLY A 80 -6.56 1.53 14.54
C GLY A 80 -5.72 0.67 15.47
N HIS A 81 -6.29 -0.44 15.94
CA HIS A 81 -5.55 -1.41 16.75
C HIS A 81 -4.69 -2.29 15.84
N GLN A 82 -3.37 -2.16 15.92
CA GLN A 82 -2.43 -2.87 15.05
C GLN A 82 -2.81 -2.75 13.57
N ALA A 83 -3.37 -1.61 13.19
CA ALA A 83 -3.88 -1.37 11.86
C ALA A 83 -3.92 0.12 11.61
N MET A 84 -3.98 0.52 10.35
CA MET A 84 -4.21 1.90 9.96
C MET A 84 -4.77 1.97 8.55
N THR A 85 -5.31 3.14 8.20
CA THR A 85 -5.75 3.43 6.84
C THR A 85 -5.07 4.69 6.35
N ILE A 86 -4.52 4.62 5.14
CA ILE A 86 -3.94 5.77 4.44
C ILE A 86 -4.95 6.23 3.40
N LEU A 87 -5.35 7.50 3.46
CA LEU A 87 -6.20 8.11 2.44
C LEU A 87 -5.31 8.98 1.55
N TYR A 88 -5.31 8.69 0.26
CA TYR A 88 -4.50 9.44 -0.69
C TYR A 88 -5.24 9.61 -2.00
N ALA A 89 -4.76 10.54 -2.82
CA ALA A 89 -5.20 10.69 -4.20
C ALA A 89 -4.08 10.20 -5.12
N ASN A 90 -4.44 9.46 -6.17
CA ASN A 90 -3.48 9.05 -7.19
C ASN A 90 -3.27 10.19 -8.20
N HIS A 91 -2.38 9.96 -9.19
CA HIS A 91 -2.04 10.98 -10.19
C HIS A 91 -3.22 11.41 -11.08
N ARG A 92 -4.33 10.65 -11.07
CA ARG A 92 -5.57 11.02 -11.77
C ARG A 92 -6.56 11.76 -10.88
N GLY A 93 -6.18 12.03 -9.62
CA GLY A 93 -7.06 12.65 -8.64
C GLY A 93 -8.07 11.69 -8.02
N GLN A 94 -7.98 10.40 -8.32
CA GLN A 94 -8.87 9.40 -7.71
C GLN A 94 -8.47 9.16 -6.28
N ARG A 95 -9.44 9.15 -5.36
CA ARG A 95 -9.20 8.84 -3.95
C ARG A 95 -9.10 7.34 -3.75
N VAL A 96 -8.13 6.96 -2.93
CA VAL A 96 -7.87 5.56 -2.57
C VAL A 96 -7.68 5.47 -1.06
N ALA A 97 -8.24 4.43 -0.47
CA ALA A 97 -7.98 4.07 0.92
C ALA A 97 -7.15 2.78 0.93
N GLU A 98 -5.95 2.86 1.50
CA GLU A 98 -5.10 1.71 1.72
C GLU A 98 -5.16 1.35 3.20
N SER A 99 -5.77 0.22 3.52
CA SER A 99 -5.87 -0.26 4.90
C SER A 99 -4.85 -1.37 5.10
N VAL A 100 -4.09 -1.28 6.19
CA VAL A 100 -3.03 -2.24 6.50
C VAL A 100 -3.20 -2.77 7.93
N GLU A 101 -2.84 -4.02 8.12
CA GLU A 101 -2.79 -4.68 9.42
C GLU A 101 -1.36 -5.11 9.69
N PHE A 102 -0.85 -4.79 10.88
CA PHE A 102 0.53 -5.06 11.26
C PHE A 102 0.62 -6.28 12.18
N ASP A 103 1.73 -7.00 12.08
CA ASP A 103 2.09 -8.01 13.08
C ASP A 103 2.79 -7.35 14.28
N SER A 104 3.22 -8.19 15.25
CA SER A 104 3.90 -7.70 16.46
C SER A 104 5.26 -7.05 16.17
N LYS A 105 5.82 -7.27 14.99
CA LYS A 105 7.11 -6.70 14.57
C LYS A 105 6.94 -5.43 13.73
N GLY A 106 5.70 -4.99 13.51
CA GLY A 106 5.40 -3.81 12.70
C GLY A 106 5.41 -4.06 11.21
N LYS A 107 5.39 -5.31 10.76
CA LYS A 107 5.29 -5.65 9.34
C LYS A 107 3.83 -5.77 8.92
N VAL A 108 3.52 -5.35 7.70
CA VAL A 108 2.18 -5.47 7.14
C VAL A 108 1.93 -6.92 6.74
N VAL A 109 0.91 -7.53 7.34
CA VAL A 109 0.53 -8.92 7.05
C VAL A 109 -0.73 -9.01 6.20
N ARG A 110 -1.56 -7.99 6.22
CA ARG A 110 -2.76 -7.88 5.37
C ARG A 110 -2.90 -6.45 4.92
N SER A 111 -3.30 -6.27 3.68
CA SER A 111 -3.51 -4.96 3.10
C SER A 111 -4.64 -5.02 2.08
N MET A 112 -5.42 -3.95 2.00
CA MET A 112 -6.46 -3.85 0.98
C MET A 112 -6.56 -2.41 0.48
N ALA A 113 -6.74 -2.27 -0.83
CA ALA A 113 -6.95 -1.00 -1.48
C ALA A 113 -8.41 -0.89 -1.91
N CYS A 114 -9.06 0.21 -1.54
CA CYS A 114 -10.42 0.54 -1.96
C CYS A 114 -10.38 1.87 -2.69
N HIS A 115 -10.96 1.90 -3.88
CA HIS A 115 -10.89 3.05 -4.78
C HIS A 115 -12.25 3.75 -4.84
N ALA A 116 -12.23 5.09 -4.86
CA ALA A 116 -13.43 5.87 -5.13
C ALA A 116 -13.83 5.73 -6.61
N PRO A 117 -15.11 5.90 -6.92
CA PRO A 117 -15.56 5.86 -8.31
C PRO A 117 -15.02 7.02 -9.15
#